data_721e7b6ff148beeffc0f44108b557d49
#
_entry.id   721e7b6ff148beeffc0f44108b557d49
#
_cell.length_a   1.000
_cell.length_b   1.000
_cell.length_c   1.000
_cell.angle_alpha   90.00
_cell.angle_beta   90.00
_cell.angle_gamma   90.00
#
_symmetry.space_group_name_H-M   'P 1'
#
loop_
_entity.id
_entity.type
_entity.pdbx_description
1 polymer ?
#
loop_
_entity_poly.entity_id
_entity_poly.type
_entity_poly.pdbx_seq_one_letter_code
_entity_poly.pdbx_strand_id
1 'polypeptide(L)'
;MIHLKRQDFEALDHVYRINLINSCSGFKSANLLGTKSNAGAPNVAVFSSVTHLGSKPPLLGIIFRPISKVPRNTYENIKETGQFTVNHIDMPIIEDAHHTSAKYAKEVSEFGMTNLVEEYKNEWHAPFVKNAPIQMALTYCEEYLIKSNNCIQLIGEIKDLYIREDLLEADGFINLSKGNVVAINGFCLLYTSDAAD
;
A
#
# COMPACT_ATOMS: atom_id res chain seq x y z
N MET A 1 -14.13 -30.75 -0.50
CA MET A 1 -13.47 -29.73 0.32
C MET A 1 -12.10 -30.28 0.73
N ILE A 2 -11.02 -29.48 0.59
CA ILE A 2 -9.66 -29.85 1.03
C ILE A 2 -9.51 -29.38 2.48
N HIS A 3 -8.97 -30.24 3.35
CA HIS A 3 -8.68 -29.90 4.74
C HIS A 3 -7.18 -30.00 4.99
N LEU A 4 -6.56 -28.90 5.40
CA LEU A 4 -5.15 -28.79 5.75
C LEU A 4 -5.02 -28.45 7.24
N LYS A 5 -4.19 -29.21 7.95
CA LYS A 5 -3.81 -28.97 9.34
C LYS A 5 -2.47 -28.21 9.42
N ARG A 6 -2.10 -27.75 10.59
CA ARG A 6 -0.84 -27.01 10.80
C ARG A 6 0.39 -27.79 10.29
N GLN A 7 0.47 -29.04 10.59
CA GLN A 7 1.57 -29.91 10.14
C GLN A 7 1.67 -30.00 8.60
N ASP A 8 0.52 -29.92 7.91
CA ASP A 8 0.48 -29.96 6.45
C ASP A 8 1.12 -28.68 5.87
N PHE A 9 0.89 -27.50 6.50
CA PHE A 9 1.54 -26.23 6.09
C PHE A 9 3.05 -26.28 6.19
N GLU A 10 3.59 -26.97 7.21
CA GLU A 10 5.04 -27.11 7.42
C GLU A 10 5.69 -27.95 6.33
N ALA A 11 4.96 -28.95 5.80
CA ALA A 11 5.41 -29.83 4.74
C ALA A 11 5.27 -29.26 3.32
N LEU A 12 4.54 -28.15 3.13
CA LEU A 12 4.34 -27.55 1.82
C LEU A 12 5.63 -26.93 1.29
N ASP A 13 5.80 -27.01 -0.04
CA ASP A 13 6.81 -26.21 -0.75
C ASP A 13 6.66 -24.74 -0.40
N HIS A 14 7.80 -24.04 -0.36
CA HIS A 14 7.85 -22.65 0.06
C HIS A 14 6.94 -21.73 -0.77
N VAL A 15 6.99 -21.86 -2.10
CA VAL A 15 6.21 -21.01 -3.02
C VAL A 15 4.73 -21.35 -2.91
N TYR A 16 4.38 -22.64 -2.87
CA TYR A 16 3.01 -23.10 -2.70
C TYR A 16 2.40 -22.58 -1.40
N ARG A 17 3.12 -22.71 -0.27
CA ARG A 17 2.69 -22.21 1.04
C ARG A 17 2.44 -20.70 1.02
N ILE A 18 3.36 -19.93 0.43
CA ILE A 18 3.21 -18.47 0.32
C ILE A 18 1.97 -18.11 -0.48
N ASN A 19 1.76 -18.72 -1.63
CA ASN A 19 0.58 -18.48 -2.46
C ASN A 19 -0.70 -18.81 -1.73
N LEU A 20 -0.77 -20.01 -1.11
CA LEU A 20 -1.92 -20.47 -0.34
C LEU A 20 -2.27 -19.48 0.79
N ILE A 21 -1.31 -19.16 1.65
CA ILE A 21 -1.56 -18.32 2.83
C ILE A 21 -1.85 -16.86 2.43
N ASN A 22 -1.19 -16.33 1.41
CA ASN A 22 -1.47 -14.96 0.97
C ASN A 22 -2.83 -14.83 0.27
N SER A 23 -3.31 -15.87 -0.42
CA SER A 23 -4.60 -15.82 -1.12
C SER A 23 -5.79 -16.19 -0.23
N CYS A 24 -5.63 -17.06 0.77
CA CYS A 24 -6.73 -17.48 1.64
C CYS A 24 -7.32 -16.35 2.51
N SER A 25 -6.61 -15.24 2.66
CA SER A 25 -7.11 -14.06 3.37
C SER A 25 -8.05 -13.18 2.53
N GLY A 26 -8.30 -13.54 1.28
CA GLY A 26 -9.17 -12.81 0.36
C GLY A 26 -8.51 -11.60 -0.29
N PHE A 27 -9.34 -10.73 -0.85
CA PHE A 27 -8.88 -9.50 -1.51
C PHE A 27 -8.35 -8.49 -0.49
N LYS A 28 -7.28 -7.81 -0.89
CA LYS A 28 -6.63 -6.75 -0.12
C LYS A 28 -6.63 -5.46 -0.94
N SER A 29 -6.62 -4.33 -0.26
CA SER A 29 -6.43 -3.05 -0.92
C SER A 29 -5.09 -2.99 -1.65
N ALA A 30 -5.07 -2.40 -2.84
CA ALA A 30 -3.87 -2.15 -3.62
C ALA A 30 -3.52 -0.66 -3.52
N ASN A 31 -2.37 -0.35 -2.93
CA ASN A 31 -1.98 1.02 -2.68
C ASN A 31 -0.52 1.27 -3.07
N LEU A 32 -0.24 2.50 -3.48
CA LEU A 32 1.10 3.05 -3.58
C LEU A 32 1.35 4.00 -2.41
N LEU A 33 2.37 3.72 -1.61
CA LEU A 33 2.82 4.62 -0.56
C LEU A 33 3.91 5.54 -1.13
N GLY A 34 3.62 6.84 -1.14
CA GLY A 34 4.59 7.87 -1.49
C GLY A 34 5.28 8.40 -0.23
N THR A 35 6.60 8.48 -0.26
CA THR A 35 7.43 9.04 0.80
C THR A 35 8.58 9.84 0.23
N LYS A 36 9.25 10.63 1.05
CA LYS A 36 10.43 11.39 0.64
C LYS A 36 11.39 11.52 1.82
N SER A 37 12.65 11.30 1.58
CA SER A 37 13.67 11.50 2.62
C SER A 37 13.87 12.97 2.96
N ASN A 38 14.46 13.28 4.10
CA ASN A 38 14.88 14.66 4.43
C ASN A 38 15.90 15.23 3.41
N ALA A 39 16.66 14.37 2.75
CA ALA A 39 17.58 14.75 1.68
C ALA A 39 16.86 15.08 0.36
N GLY A 40 15.54 14.88 0.28
CA GLY A 40 14.73 15.23 -0.88
C GLY A 40 14.56 14.10 -1.91
N ALA A 41 15.00 12.86 -1.63
CA ALA A 41 14.82 11.72 -2.54
C ALA A 41 13.40 11.15 -2.41
N PRO A 42 12.57 11.19 -3.48
CA PRO A 42 11.24 10.62 -3.48
C PRO A 42 11.30 9.10 -3.62
N ASN A 43 10.30 8.42 -3.05
CA ASN A 43 10.16 6.98 -3.11
C ASN A 43 8.68 6.61 -3.22
N VAL A 44 8.36 5.60 -4.01
CA VAL A 44 7.01 5.03 -4.10
C VAL A 44 7.08 3.51 -4.10
N ALA A 45 6.23 2.87 -3.30
CA ALA A 45 6.23 1.42 -3.19
C ALA A 45 4.81 0.87 -3.07
N VAL A 46 4.56 -0.30 -3.69
CA VAL A 46 3.27 -0.99 -3.62
C VAL A 46 3.08 -1.69 -2.28
N PHE A 47 1.89 -1.51 -1.67
CA PHE A 47 1.49 -2.13 -0.42
C PHE A 47 0.10 -2.77 -0.52
N SER A 48 -0.02 -4.00 0.00
CA SER A 48 -1.29 -4.73 0.15
C SER A 48 -1.75 -4.81 1.60
N SER A 49 -1.07 -4.14 2.50
CA SER A 49 -1.28 -4.26 3.95
C SER A 49 -1.81 -2.98 4.59
N VAL A 50 -2.45 -2.13 3.80
CA VAL A 50 -3.14 -0.94 4.31
C VAL A 50 -4.54 -1.34 4.76
N THR A 51 -4.90 -1.04 6.01
CA THR A 51 -6.20 -1.40 6.59
C THR A 51 -6.80 -0.24 7.37
N HIS A 52 -8.13 -0.13 7.34
CA HIS A 52 -8.87 0.82 8.17
C HIS A 52 -8.81 0.43 9.64
N LEU A 53 -8.55 1.40 10.52
CA LEU A 53 -8.54 1.21 11.97
C LEU A 53 -9.61 2.03 12.69
N GLY A 54 -9.96 3.20 12.17
CA GLY A 54 -10.95 4.07 12.80
C GLY A 54 -11.32 5.25 11.92
N SER A 55 -12.51 5.82 12.17
CA SER A 55 -13.02 7.00 11.44
C SER A 55 -12.95 8.29 12.27
N LYS A 56 -12.74 8.18 13.58
CA LYS A 56 -12.63 9.33 14.50
C LYS A 56 -11.70 9.00 15.67
N PRO A 57 -10.41 9.31 15.56
CA PRO A 57 -9.73 9.90 14.39
C PRO A 57 -9.69 8.97 13.18
N PRO A 58 -9.48 9.49 11.94
CA PRO A 58 -9.39 8.69 10.73
C PRO A 58 -8.01 8.04 10.64
N LEU A 59 -7.93 6.76 11.01
CA LEU A 59 -6.68 6.01 11.14
C LEU A 59 -6.58 4.88 10.13
N LEU A 60 -5.38 4.72 9.57
CA LEU A 60 -4.97 3.56 8.80
C LEU A 60 -3.80 2.83 9.48
N GLY A 61 -3.85 1.50 9.42
CA GLY A 61 -2.73 0.64 9.80
C GLY A 61 -2.00 0.11 8.57
N ILE A 62 -0.68 0.05 8.63
CA ILE A 62 0.17 -0.46 7.55
C ILE A 62 1.16 -1.45 8.13
N ILE A 63 1.24 -2.66 7.55
CA ILE A 63 2.18 -3.67 8.01
C ILE A 63 3.46 -3.60 7.18
N PHE A 64 4.56 -3.36 7.85
CA PHE A 64 5.90 -3.45 7.30
C PHE A 64 6.53 -4.80 7.64
N ARG A 65 7.17 -5.41 6.65
CA ARG A 65 7.97 -6.62 6.88
C ARG A 65 9.13 -6.31 7.83
N PRO A 66 9.71 -7.33 8.50
CA PRO A 66 10.81 -7.11 9.42
C PRO A 66 11.91 -6.26 8.80
N ILE A 67 12.43 -5.32 9.59
CA ILE A 67 13.62 -4.55 9.23
C ILE A 67 14.79 -5.51 9.36
N SER A 68 15.38 -5.90 8.23
CA SER A 68 16.51 -6.80 8.15
C SER A 68 17.68 -6.10 7.45
N LYS A 69 18.60 -6.86 6.91
CA LYS A 69 19.75 -6.34 6.12
C LYS A 69 19.34 -5.57 4.85
N VAL A 70 18.06 -5.65 4.44
CA VAL A 70 17.54 -4.92 3.27
C VAL A 70 16.92 -3.62 3.77
N PRO A 71 17.41 -2.46 3.31
CA PRO A 71 16.81 -1.15 3.63
C PRO A 71 15.33 -1.11 3.29
N ARG A 72 14.54 -0.38 4.08
CA ARG A 72 13.11 -0.16 3.87
C ARG A 72 12.87 1.33 3.72
N ASN A 73 13.23 1.87 2.55
CA ASN A 73 13.19 3.31 2.28
C ASN A 73 11.86 3.95 2.71
N THR A 74 10.72 3.33 2.37
CA THR A 74 9.39 3.82 2.78
C THR A 74 9.27 3.97 4.30
N TYR A 75 9.68 2.94 5.05
CA TYR A 75 9.62 2.98 6.52
C TYR A 75 10.59 4.01 7.09
N GLU A 76 11.84 4.02 6.61
CA GLU A 76 12.88 4.96 7.06
C GLU A 76 12.43 6.41 6.82
N ASN A 77 11.91 6.73 5.63
CA ASN A 77 11.41 8.05 5.30
C ASN A 77 10.23 8.48 6.19
N ILE A 78 9.29 7.57 6.48
CA ILE A 78 8.17 7.87 7.39
C ILE A 78 8.69 8.18 8.80
N LYS A 79 9.65 7.41 9.30
CA LYS A 79 10.24 7.64 10.62
C LYS A 79 11.03 8.95 10.70
N GLU A 80 11.67 9.33 9.59
CA GLU A 80 12.48 10.52 9.49
C GLU A 80 11.64 11.80 9.38
N THR A 81 10.55 11.75 8.58
CA THR A 81 9.75 12.94 8.20
C THR A 81 8.42 13.04 8.91
N GLY A 82 7.90 11.92 9.41
CA GLY A 82 6.56 11.83 9.99
C GLY A 82 5.42 11.92 8.97
N GLN A 83 5.71 11.98 7.66
CA GLN A 83 4.73 12.20 6.60
C GLN A 83 4.82 11.16 5.50
N PHE A 84 3.67 10.77 4.97
CA PHE A 84 3.57 9.87 3.82
C PHE A 84 2.22 10.01 3.13
N THR A 85 2.13 9.49 1.91
CA THR A 85 0.87 9.43 1.16
C THR A 85 0.47 7.98 0.89
N VAL A 86 -0.84 7.75 0.78
CA VAL A 86 -1.43 6.49 0.34
C VAL A 86 -2.28 6.80 -0.88
N ASN A 87 -1.98 6.15 -2.00
CA ASN A 87 -2.62 6.40 -3.28
C ASN A 87 -3.20 5.09 -3.80
N HIS A 88 -4.50 5.08 -4.15
CA HIS A 88 -5.12 3.90 -4.72
C HIS A 88 -4.60 3.65 -6.14
N ILE A 89 -4.47 2.37 -6.46
CA ILE A 89 -4.08 1.91 -7.80
C ILE A 89 -5.34 1.66 -8.61
N ASP A 90 -5.39 2.20 -9.82
CA ASP A 90 -6.40 1.88 -10.82
C ASP A 90 -5.78 1.14 -12.02
N MET A 91 -6.63 0.68 -12.94
CA MET A 91 -6.17 -0.10 -14.10
C MET A 91 -5.09 0.57 -14.95
N PRO A 92 -5.15 1.89 -15.24
CA PRO A 92 -4.14 2.55 -16.06
C PRO A 92 -2.71 2.46 -15.53
N ILE A 93 -2.53 2.40 -14.20
CA ILE A 93 -1.20 2.40 -13.56
C ILE A 93 -0.81 1.05 -12.96
N ILE A 94 -1.57 -0.02 -13.21
CA ILE A 94 -1.38 -1.32 -12.55
C ILE A 94 0.00 -1.94 -12.82
N GLU A 95 0.50 -1.86 -14.04
CA GLU A 95 1.81 -2.42 -14.42
C GLU A 95 2.94 -1.66 -13.74
N ASP A 96 2.91 -0.32 -13.80
CA ASP A 96 3.88 0.54 -13.14
C ASP A 96 3.85 0.35 -11.62
N ALA A 97 2.66 0.25 -11.03
CA ALA A 97 2.51 -0.03 -9.61
C ALA A 97 3.10 -1.38 -9.22
N HIS A 98 2.89 -2.43 -10.02
CA HIS A 98 3.52 -3.73 -9.80
C HIS A 98 5.04 -3.65 -9.90
N HIS A 99 5.56 -2.87 -10.84
CA HIS A 99 6.99 -2.68 -11.05
C HIS A 99 7.68 -2.04 -9.83
N THR A 100 6.99 -1.23 -9.02
CA THR A 100 7.56 -0.68 -7.77
C THR A 100 7.89 -1.76 -6.73
N SER A 101 7.48 -3.02 -6.93
CA SER A 101 7.86 -4.16 -6.07
C SER A 101 9.27 -4.68 -6.33
N ALA A 102 9.91 -4.25 -7.41
CA ALA A 102 11.28 -4.62 -7.76
C ALA A 102 12.27 -4.08 -6.72
N LYS A 103 13.41 -4.75 -6.59
CA LYS A 103 14.45 -4.34 -5.66
C LYS A 103 15.41 -3.38 -6.35
N TYR A 104 15.33 -2.12 -6.01
CA TYR A 104 16.26 -1.09 -6.44
C TYR A 104 17.29 -0.76 -5.36
N ALA A 105 18.42 -0.15 -5.76
CA ALA A 105 19.34 0.45 -4.82
C ALA A 105 18.67 1.62 -4.09
N LYS A 106 19.13 1.94 -2.88
CA LYS A 106 18.52 2.97 -2.01
C LYS A 106 18.39 4.34 -2.68
N GLU A 107 19.33 4.65 -3.56
CA GLU A 107 19.45 5.92 -4.27
C GLU A 107 18.55 6.02 -5.52
N VAL A 108 17.93 4.90 -5.90
CA VAL A 108 17.07 4.82 -7.09
C VAL A 108 15.62 4.96 -6.67
N SER A 109 14.97 6.02 -7.13
CA SER A 109 13.53 6.21 -6.94
C SER A 109 12.74 5.38 -7.94
N GLU A 110 11.72 4.67 -7.48
CA GLU A 110 10.81 3.92 -8.33
C GLU A 110 10.04 4.83 -9.30
N PHE A 111 9.82 6.10 -8.96
CA PHE A 111 9.26 7.09 -9.89
C PHE A 111 10.13 7.23 -11.15
N GLY A 112 11.45 7.18 -11.01
CA GLY A 112 12.37 7.25 -12.15
C GLY A 112 12.46 5.96 -12.98
N MET A 113 11.91 4.85 -12.48
CA MET A 113 11.97 3.53 -13.10
C MET A 113 10.62 3.07 -13.67
N THR A 114 9.59 3.88 -13.51
CA THR A 114 8.21 3.63 -13.95
C THR A 114 7.68 4.88 -14.67
N ASN A 115 6.46 4.78 -15.23
CA ASN A 115 5.76 5.95 -15.76
C ASN A 115 4.92 6.67 -14.69
N LEU A 116 5.02 6.28 -13.42
CA LEU A 116 4.38 7.00 -12.33
C LEU A 116 4.97 8.39 -12.21
N VAL A 117 4.12 9.38 -12.05
CA VAL A 117 4.52 10.78 -11.92
C VAL A 117 4.27 11.26 -10.49
N GLU A 118 5.30 11.80 -9.86
CA GLU A 118 5.16 12.44 -8.56
C GLU A 118 4.38 13.76 -8.68
N GLU A 119 3.53 14.02 -7.70
CA GLU A 119 2.75 15.24 -7.58
C GLU A 119 2.84 15.76 -6.14
N TYR A 120 3.08 17.04 -5.97
CA TYR A 120 3.07 17.67 -4.65
C TYR A 120 1.83 18.55 -4.50
N LYS A 121 1.15 18.44 -3.37
CA LYS A 121 -0.07 19.21 -3.05
C LYS A 121 0.11 19.88 -1.70
N ASN A 122 -0.33 21.13 -1.62
CA ASN A 122 -0.18 21.95 -0.41
C ASN A 122 1.30 21.94 0.08
N GLU A 123 1.49 21.83 1.38
CA GLU A 123 2.82 21.81 2.00
C GLU A 123 3.32 20.39 2.33
N TRP A 124 2.72 19.36 1.74
CA TRP A 124 3.12 17.99 1.99
C TRP A 124 4.51 17.70 1.42
N HIS A 125 5.39 17.21 2.30
CA HIS A 125 6.75 16.82 1.91
C HIS A 125 6.75 15.55 1.07
N ALA A 126 5.89 14.57 1.41
CA ALA A 126 5.76 13.31 0.69
C ALA A 126 4.99 13.50 -0.63
N PRO A 127 5.44 12.90 -1.74
CA PRO A 127 4.74 12.98 -3.03
C PRO A 127 3.48 12.14 -3.05
N PHE A 128 2.47 12.61 -3.78
CA PHE A 128 1.36 11.82 -4.26
C PHE A 128 1.69 11.18 -5.61
N VAL A 129 0.96 10.15 -5.98
CA VAL A 129 0.99 9.59 -7.33
C VAL A 129 -0.05 10.34 -8.17
N LYS A 130 0.41 11.07 -9.19
CA LYS A 130 -0.45 11.88 -10.05
C LYS A 130 -1.53 11.01 -10.71
N ASN A 131 -2.74 11.54 -10.78
CA ASN A 131 -3.93 10.90 -11.35
C ASN A 131 -4.45 9.65 -10.61
N ALA A 132 -3.86 9.24 -9.49
CA ALA A 132 -4.46 8.19 -8.67
C ALA A 132 -5.89 8.63 -8.24
N PRO A 133 -6.89 7.73 -8.33
CA PRO A 133 -8.30 8.11 -8.15
C PRO A 133 -8.64 8.55 -6.73
N ILE A 134 -7.87 8.09 -5.76
CA ILE A 134 -7.96 8.48 -4.34
C ILE A 134 -6.54 8.64 -3.83
N GLN A 135 -6.29 9.78 -3.19
CA GLN A 135 -5.00 10.13 -2.62
C GLN A 135 -5.20 10.63 -1.20
N MET A 136 -4.47 10.08 -0.28
CA MET A 136 -4.53 10.43 1.15
C MET A 136 -3.16 10.91 1.61
N ALA A 137 -3.11 12.00 2.35
CA ALA A 137 -1.91 12.43 3.06
C ALA A 137 -2.05 12.08 4.54
N LEU A 138 -1.03 11.46 5.10
CA LEU A 138 -1.04 10.96 6.46
C LEU A 138 0.16 11.46 7.26
N THR A 139 -0.07 11.62 8.57
CA THR A 139 1.00 11.78 9.55
C THR A 139 1.18 10.49 10.35
N TYR A 140 2.43 10.14 10.61
CA TYR A 140 2.79 9.03 11.52
C TYR A 140 2.28 9.33 12.93
N CYS A 141 1.64 8.35 13.56
CA CYS A 141 1.18 8.43 14.94
C CYS A 141 2.03 7.57 15.88
N GLU A 142 2.02 6.27 15.63
CA GLU A 142 2.65 5.27 16.50
C GLU A 142 2.91 3.96 15.75
N GLU A 143 3.59 3.01 16.38
CA GLU A 143 3.84 1.70 15.78
C GLU A 143 3.94 0.60 16.84
N TYR A 144 3.70 -0.64 16.42
CA TYR A 144 3.73 -1.83 17.26
C TYR A 144 4.53 -2.95 16.62
N LEU A 145 5.45 -3.54 17.39
CA LEU A 145 6.16 -4.74 16.96
C LEU A 145 5.26 -5.98 17.13
N ILE A 146 5.00 -6.66 16.04
CA ILE A 146 4.31 -7.96 16.04
C ILE A 146 5.35 -9.04 16.35
N LYS A 147 5.47 -9.41 17.62
CA LYS A 147 6.52 -10.31 18.14
C LYS A 147 6.55 -11.69 17.47
N SER A 148 5.40 -12.18 16.96
CA SER A 148 5.30 -13.51 16.33
C SER A 148 6.04 -13.64 15.01
N ASN A 149 6.26 -12.54 14.29
CA ASN A 149 6.93 -12.55 12.98
C ASN A 149 7.87 -11.35 12.75
N ASN A 150 8.06 -10.52 13.79
CA ASN A 150 8.87 -9.31 13.77
C ASN A 150 8.43 -8.26 12.72
N CYS A 151 7.20 -8.32 12.23
CA CYS A 151 6.62 -7.24 11.43
C CYS A 151 6.30 -6.03 12.32
N ILE A 152 6.23 -4.86 11.70
CA ILE A 152 5.85 -3.62 12.36
C ILE A 152 4.48 -3.20 11.84
N GLN A 153 3.52 -2.98 12.72
CA GLN A 153 2.28 -2.30 12.40
C GLN A 153 2.44 -0.82 12.70
N LEU A 154 2.48 0.00 11.65
CA LEU A 154 2.55 1.45 11.74
C LEU A 154 1.15 2.03 11.62
N ILE A 155 0.84 3.03 12.44
CA ILE A 155 -0.43 3.76 12.44
C ILE A 155 -0.21 5.17 11.90
N GLY A 156 -1.02 5.56 10.93
CA GLY A 156 -1.06 6.91 10.40
C GLY A 156 -2.45 7.50 10.44
N GLU A 157 -2.53 8.79 10.73
CA GLU A 157 -3.77 9.57 10.70
C GLU A 157 -3.91 10.30 9.38
N ILE A 158 -5.05 10.15 8.71
CA ILE A 158 -5.37 10.88 7.48
C ILE A 158 -5.61 12.35 7.84
N LYS A 159 -4.84 13.24 7.21
CA LYS A 159 -4.96 14.70 7.37
C LYS A 159 -5.60 15.36 6.16
N ASP A 160 -5.27 14.90 4.94
CA ASP A 160 -5.90 15.36 3.71
C ASP A 160 -6.36 14.17 2.88
N LEU A 161 -7.51 14.33 2.23
CA LEU A 161 -8.12 13.34 1.36
C LEU A 161 -8.54 14.00 0.04
N TYR A 162 -8.02 13.48 -1.06
CA TYR A 162 -8.38 13.89 -2.42
C TYR A 162 -9.06 12.72 -3.11
N ILE A 163 -10.25 12.95 -3.64
CA ILE A 163 -11.08 11.95 -4.29
C ILE A 163 -11.47 12.50 -5.66
N ARG A 164 -11.37 11.69 -6.69
CA ARG A 164 -11.91 12.01 -8.00
C ARG A 164 -13.44 12.22 -7.85
N GLU A 165 -13.93 13.38 -8.27
CA GLU A 165 -15.28 13.87 -7.96
C GLU A 165 -16.40 12.88 -8.33
N ASP A 166 -16.24 12.20 -9.48
CA ASP A 166 -17.22 11.24 -9.97
C ASP A 166 -17.34 9.96 -9.12
N LEU A 167 -16.41 9.71 -8.18
CA LEU A 167 -16.41 8.53 -7.32
C LEU A 167 -17.16 8.74 -5.99
N LEU A 168 -17.34 9.98 -5.58
CA LEU A 168 -17.95 10.29 -4.30
C LEU A 168 -19.47 10.35 -4.43
N GLU A 169 -20.18 9.48 -3.71
CA GLU A 169 -21.62 9.44 -3.66
C GLU A 169 -22.16 10.44 -2.60
N ALA A 170 -23.43 10.77 -2.69
CA ALA A 170 -24.07 11.80 -1.84
C ALA A 170 -24.07 11.46 -0.34
N ASP A 171 -23.96 10.19 0.02
CA ASP A 171 -23.89 9.70 1.41
C ASP A 171 -22.46 9.58 1.95
N GLY A 172 -21.44 9.94 1.14
CA GLY A 172 -20.04 9.84 1.48
C GLY A 172 -19.40 8.50 1.09
N PHE A 173 -20.14 7.59 0.47
CA PHE A 173 -19.58 6.35 -0.07
C PHE A 173 -18.68 6.65 -1.28
N ILE A 174 -17.53 5.97 -1.37
CA ILE A 174 -16.61 6.08 -2.50
C ILE A 174 -16.76 4.83 -3.37
N ASN A 175 -17.25 5.01 -4.59
CA ASN A 175 -17.47 3.92 -5.54
C ASN A 175 -16.16 3.51 -6.22
N LEU A 176 -15.45 2.56 -5.62
CA LEU A 176 -14.15 2.09 -6.11
C LEU A 176 -14.25 1.38 -7.46
N SER A 177 -15.35 0.66 -7.71
CA SER A 177 -15.59 -0.03 -9.00
C SER A 177 -15.70 0.96 -10.14
N LYS A 178 -16.44 2.07 -9.96
CA LYS A 178 -16.52 3.15 -10.93
C LYS A 178 -15.17 3.79 -11.21
N GLY A 179 -14.27 3.75 -10.22
CA GLY A 179 -12.90 4.23 -10.32
C GLY A 179 -11.94 3.26 -11.00
N ASN A 180 -12.38 2.06 -11.36
CA ASN A 180 -11.51 0.98 -11.81
C ASN A 180 -10.36 0.70 -10.83
N VAL A 181 -10.62 0.87 -9.53
CA VAL A 181 -9.64 0.64 -8.47
C VAL A 181 -9.40 -0.86 -8.33
N VAL A 182 -8.14 -1.26 -8.30
CA VAL A 182 -7.75 -2.67 -8.27
C VAL A 182 -7.61 -3.20 -6.84
N ALA A 183 -7.68 -4.52 -6.70
CA ALA A 183 -7.42 -5.24 -5.47
C ALA A 183 -6.28 -6.24 -5.66
N ILE A 184 -5.70 -6.73 -4.57
CA ILE A 184 -4.66 -7.76 -4.57
C ILE A 184 -5.22 -9.06 -4.04
N ASN A 185 -5.06 -10.15 -4.81
CA ASN A 185 -5.26 -11.51 -4.32
C ASN A 185 -3.93 -12.27 -4.36
N GLY A 186 -3.47 -12.72 -3.19
CA GLY A 186 -2.13 -13.31 -3.07
C GLY A 186 -1.06 -12.28 -3.39
N PHE A 187 -0.31 -12.50 -4.47
CA PHE A 187 0.68 -11.57 -5.04
C PHE A 187 0.21 -10.90 -6.35
N CYS A 188 -1.02 -11.18 -6.77
CA CYS A 188 -1.56 -10.71 -8.04
C CYS A 188 -2.41 -9.46 -7.83
N LEU A 189 -2.14 -8.40 -8.61
CA LEU A 189 -3.05 -7.27 -8.74
C LEU A 189 -4.22 -7.69 -9.63
N LEU A 190 -5.44 -7.52 -9.17
CA LEU A 190 -6.65 -7.88 -9.87
C LEU A 190 -7.58 -6.66 -10.01
N TYR A 191 -8.27 -6.62 -11.14
CA TYR A 191 -9.35 -5.69 -11.37
C TYR A 191 -10.62 -6.12 -10.63
N THR A 192 -11.26 -5.22 -9.89
CA THR A 192 -12.39 -5.59 -9.00
C THR A 192 -13.71 -5.81 -9.72
N SER A 193 -13.91 -5.32 -10.96
CA SER A 193 -15.17 -5.53 -11.69
C SER A 193 -15.34 -6.98 -12.15
N ASP A 194 -14.26 -7.74 -12.32
CA ASP A 194 -14.33 -9.16 -12.69
C ASP A 194 -14.62 -10.08 -11.50
N ALA A 195 -14.67 -9.56 -10.28
CA ALA A 195 -14.96 -10.32 -9.07
C ALA A 195 -16.45 -10.27 -8.67
N ALA A 196 -17.29 -9.57 -9.42
CA ALA A 196 -18.70 -9.33 -9.13
C ALA A 196 -19.68 -10.00 -10.13
N ASP A 197 -19.17 -10.72 -11.17
CA ASP A 197 -19.99 -11.53 -12.10
C ASP A 197 -20.01 -13.01 -11.72
#